data_9c3690bb781ace317bfb90170c1cc5d1
#
_entry.id   9c3690bb781ace317bfb90170c1cc5d1
#
_cell.length_a   1.000
_cell.length_b   1.000
_cell.length_c   1.000
_cell.angle_alpha   90.00
_cell.angle_beta   90.00
_cell.angle_gamma   90.00
#
_symmetry.space_group_name_H-M   'P 1'
#
loop_
_entity.id
_entity.type
_entity.pdbx_description
1 polymer ?
#
loop_
_entity_poly.entity_id
_entity_poly.type
_entity_poly.pdbx_seq_one_letter_code
_entity_poly.pdbx_strand_id
1 'polypeptide(L)'
;MSIAAKRHMLLGRDYFERGFYQDAIRELLEAVKLNPKFPDLHNQLGLALSMNGEREEASEEFRRALQINPNYVEARLNLAIVYNEMGRYEDALREFNVEAFRDHGQENLSPEVRSYLAESHMMLGDTYRNVGMLVDASQEYRKALKLSPQYLDIKNKLGSVYCEMGLLQDAEAELEEALAQNPHYIDARVTLGVVLLRSGRKTRAREEWEKCLALNPEHVRASAYLDMIERESSSEESRAR
;
A
#
# COMPACT_ATOMS: atom_id res chain seq x y z
N MET A 1 0.49 28.56 -19.34
CA MET A 1 -0.79 28.61 -18.59
C MET A 1 -1.25 30.06 -18.46
N SER A 2 -2.56 30.32 -18.69
CA SER A 2 -3.13 31.67 -18.55
C SER A 2 -3.19 32.07 -17.05
N ILE A 3 -3.22 33.40 -16.78
CA ILE A 3 -3.33 33.92 -15.41
C ILE A 3 -4.62 33.42 -14.73
N ALA A 4 -5.72 33.39 -15.48
CA ALA A 4 -7.01 32.91 -14.99
C ALA A 4 -6.93 31.41 -14.61
N ALA A 5 -6.37 30.56 -15.48
CA ALA A 5 -6.20 29.15 -15.17
C ALA A 5 -5.30 28.91 -13.93
N LYS A 6 -4.22 29.71 -13.80
CA LYS A 6 -3.35 29.64 -12.61
C LYS A 6 -4.10 29.97 -11.33
N ARG A 7 -4.99 30.97 -11.37
CA ARG A 7 -5.82 31.33 -10.21
C ARG A 7 -6.75 30.19 -9.82
N HIS A 8 -7.47 29.60 -10.77
CA HIS A 8 -8.37 28.47 -10.53
C HIS A 8 -7.59 27.25 -10.00
N MET A 9 -6.42 26.94 -10.56
CA MET A 9 -5.55 25.88 -10.06
C MET A 9 -5.15 26.07 -8.59
N LEU A 10 -4.74 27.29 -8.22
CA LEU A 10 -4.35 27.60 -6.84
C LEU A 10 -5.53 27.50 -5.86
N LEU A 11 -6.72 27.97 -6.27
CA LEU A 11 -7.94 27.84 -5.47
C LEU A 11 -8.34 26.37 -5.33
N GLY A 12 -8.31 25.62 -6.42
CA GLY A 12 -8.61 24.18 -6.40
C GLY A 12 -7.67 23.41 -5.49
N ARG A 13 -6.38 23.74 -5.48
CA ARG A 13 -5.40 23.16 -4.58
C ARG A 13 -5.66 23.52 -3.11
N ASP A 14 -5.96 24.77 -2.81
CA ASP A 14 -6.31 25.20 -1.44
C ASP A 14 -7.54 24.45 -0.92
N TYR A 15 -8.58 24.29 -1.74
CA TYR A 15 -9.76 23.51 -1.39
C TYR A 15 -9.42 22.04 -1.18
N PHE A 16 -8.59 21.45 -2.01
CA PHE A 16 -8.13 20.06 -1.89
C PHE A 16 -7.38 19.82 -0.57
N GLU A 17 -6.42 20.69 -0.24
CA GLU A 17 -5.63 20.61 1.01
C GLU A 17 -6.51 20.72 2.26
N ARG A 18 -7.65 21.40 2.16
CA ARG A 18 -8.64 21.55 3.23
C ARG A 18 -9.71 20.45 3.25
N GLY A 19 -9.65 19.49 2.33
CA GLY A 19 -10.60 18.39 2.22
C GLY A 19 -11.94 18.73 1.55
N PHE A 20 -12.09 19.94 0.96
CA PHE A 20 -13.27 20.35 0.21
C PHE A 20 -13.20 19.91 -1.25
N TYR A 21 -13.29 18.58 -1.47
CA TYR A 21 -13.00 17.97 -2.76
C TYR A 21 -13.95 18.43 -3.88
N GLN A 22 -15.24 18.60 -3.58
CA GLN A 22 -16.21 19.10 -4.59
C GLN A 22 -15.89 20.52 -5.05
N ASP A 23 -15.48 21.39 -4.14
CA ASP A 23 -15.09 22.76 -4.48
C ASP A 23 -13.76 22.76 -5.24
N ALA A 24 -12.82 21.88 -4.87
CA ALA A 24 -11.59 21.67 -5.62
C ALA A 24 -11.86 21.23 -7.06
N ILE A 25 -12.74 20.25 -7.25
CA ILE A 25 -13.15 19.77 -8.58
C ILE A 25 -13.72 20.91 -9.44
N ARG A 26 -14.61 21.74 -8.89
CA ARG A 26 -15.18 22.87 -9.64
C ARG A 26 -14.10 23.84 -10.13
N GLU A 27 -13.19 24.22 -9.26
CA GLU A 27 -12.12 25.16 -9.62
C GLU A 27 -11.13 24.53 -10.62
N LEU A 28 -10.77 23.27 -10.43
CA LEU A 28 -9.86 22.56 -11.32
C LEU A 28 -10.47 22.32 -12.71
N LEU A 29 -11.78 22.06 -12.81
CA LEU A 29 -12.48 21.98 -14.09
C LEU A 29 -12.40 23.30 -14.86
N GLU A 30 -12.56 24.45 -14.20
CA GLU A 30 -12.40 25.76 -14.86
C GLU A 30 -10.94 25.98 -15.31
N ALA A 31 -9.96 25.56 -14.51
CA ALA A 31 -8.56 25.61 -14.89
C ALA A 31 -8.27 24.75 -16.14
N VAL A 32 -8.79 23.52 -16.19
CA VAL A 32 -8.66 22.59 -17.34
C VAL A 32 -9.33 23.17 -18.59
N LYS A 33 -10.55 23.74 -18.49
CA LYS A 33 -11.21 24.39 -19.62
C LYS A 33 -10.36 25.51 -20.23
N LEU A 34 -9.67 26.28 -19.38
CA LEU A 34 -8.82 27.38 -19.83
C LEU A 34 -7.48 26.92 -20.41
N ASN A 35 -6.96 25.77 -19.95
CA ASN A 35 -5.68 25.23 -20.39
C ASN A 35 -5.69 23.69 -20.49
N PRO A 36 -6.42 23.12 -21.47
CA PRO A 36 -6.65 21.68 -21.57
C PRO A 36 -5.40 20.84 -21.93
N LYS A 37 -4.31 21.47 -22.31
CA LYS A 37 -3.04 20.80 -22.67
C LYS A 37 -2.01 20.85 -21.54
N PHE A 38 -2.45 21.05 -20.30
CA PHE A 38 -1.54 21.14 -19.17
C PHE A 38 -1.69 19.88 -18.29
N PRO A 39 -0.73 18.93 -18.32
CA PRO A 39 -0.90 17.62 -17.68
C PRO A 39 -1.10 17.71 -16.17
N ASP A 40 -0.48 18.68 -15.49
CA ASP A 40 -0.61 18.87 -14.04
C ASP A 40 -2.05 19.19 -13.61
N LEU A 41 -2.80 19.91 -14.45
CA LEU A 41 -4.21 20.23 -14.15
C LEU A 41 -5.08 18.98 -14.18
N HIS A 42 -4.86 18.11 -15.16
CA HIS A 42 -5.55 16.84 -15.26
C HIS A 42 -5.17 15.92 -14.10
N ASN A 43 -3.90 15.88 -13.71
CA ASN A 43 -3.46 15.12 -12.55
C ASN A 43 -4.11 15.61 -11.25
N GLN A 44 -4.12 16.93 -11.01
CA GLN A 44 -4.75 17.50 -9.81
C GLN A 44 -6.27 17.29 -9.79
N LEU A 45 -6.94 17.41 -10.94
CA LEU A 45 -8.37 17.12 -11.07
C LEU A 45 -8.65 15.64 -10.79
N GLY A 46 -7.84 14.73 -11.34
CA GLY A 46 -7.94 13.31 -11.08
C GLY A 46 -7.78 12.97 -9.59
N LEU A 47 -6.83 13.61 -8.89
CA LEU A 47 -6.67 13.45 -7.44
C LEU A 47 -7.91 13.92 -6.68
N ALA A 48 -8.47 15.09 -7.01
CA ALA A 48 -9.65 15.61 -6.36
C ALA A 48 -10.89 14.71 -6.57
N LEU A 49 -11.07 14.19 -7.79
CA LEU A 49 -12.11 13.22 -8.14
C LEU A 49 -11.94 11.89 -7.36
N SER A 50 -10.72 11.36 -7.31
CA SER A 50 -10.42 10.13 -6.56
C SER A 50 -10.75 10.27 -5.08
N MET A 51 -10.33 11.38 -4.45
CA MET A 51 -10.63 11.67 -3.05
C MET A 51 -12.11 11.93 -2.78
N ASN A 52 -12.86 12.35 -3.80
CA ASN A 52 -14.33 12.50 -3.74
C ASN A 52 -15.08 11.18 -4.00
N GLY A 53 -14.37 10.10 -4.35
CA GLY A 53 -14.93 8.77 -4.63
C GLY A 53 -15.31 8.53 -6.10
N GLU A 54 -15.09 9.49 -6.97
CA GLU A 54 -15.39 9.46 -8.42
C GLU A 54 -14.22 8.82 -9.17
N ARG A 55 -14.02 7.50 -8.98
CA ARG A 55 -12.83 6.77 -9.42
C ARG A 55 -12.73 6.61 -10.94
N GLU A 56 -13.85 6.40 -11.60
CA GLU A 56 -13.93 6.28 -13.06
C GLU A 56 -13.47 7.58 -13.73
N GLU A 57 -14.02 8.70 -13.31
CA GLU A 57 -13.70 10.05 -13.81
C GLU A 57 -12.23 10.40 -13.50
N ALA A 58 -11.76 10.04 -12.29
CA ALA A 58 -10.36 10.22 -11.91
C ALA A 58 -9.42 9.48 -12.87
N SER A 59 -9.75 8.22 -13.21
CA SER A 59 -8.95 7.42 -14.14
C SER A 59 -8.88 8.06 -15.53
N GLU A 60 -9.96 8.71 -15.97
CA GLU A 60 -9.98 9.41 -17.25
C GLU A 60 -9.07 10.64 -17.24
N GLU A 61 -9.09 11.42 -16.16
CA GLU A 61 -8.26 12.60 -16.04
C GLU A 61 -6.76 12.23 -15.95
N PHE A 62 -6.39 11.20 -15.22
CA PHE A 62 -5.01 10.69 -15.21
C PHE A 62 -4.57 10.20 -16.60
N ARG A 63 -5.43 9.49 -17.34
CA ARG A 63 -5.15 9.10 -18.72
C ARG A 63 -4.95 10.31 -19.64
N ARG A 64 -5.73 11.39 -19.47
CA ARG A 64 -5.53 12.65 -20.22
C ARG A 64 -4.18 13.28 -19.90
N ALA A 65 -3.78 13.30 -18.62
CA ALA A 65 -2.46 13.77 -18.23
C ALA A 65 -1.34 12.98 -18.93
N LEU A 66 -1.47 11.64 -19.00
CA LEU A 66 -0.51 10.75 -19.66
C LEU A 66 -0.53 10.85 -21.20
N GLN A 67 -1.68 11.17 -21.80
CA GLN A 67 -1.74 11.47 -23.24
C GLN A 67 -0.96 12.75 -23.60
N ILE A 68 -0.95 13.74 -22.69
CA ILE A 68 -0.22 15.00 -22.90
C ILE A 68 1.28 14.79 -22.57
N ASN A 69 1.57 14.10 -21.48
CA ASN A 69 2.94 13.77 -21.04
C ASN A 69 3.04 12.27 -20.70
N PRO A 70 3.45 11.42 -21.64
CA PRO A 70 3.58 9.97 -21.42
C PRO A 70 4.58 9.58 -20.29
N ASN A 71 5.52 10.47 -19.96
CA ASN A 71 6.52 10.27 -18.92
C ASN A 71 6.11 10.87 -17.56
N TYR A 72 4.84 11.24 -17.38
CA TYR A 72 4.36 11.81 -16.12
C TYR A 72 4.17 10.69 -15.08
N VAL A 73 5.25 10.39 -14.34
CA VAL A 73 5.33 9.27 -13.38
C VAL A 73 4.24 9.36 -12.32
N GLU A 74 3.99 10.55 -11.76
CA GLU A 74 2.98 10.76 -10.71
C GLU A 74 1.56 10.44 -11.22
N ALA A 75 1.17 10.93 -12.40
CA ALA A 75 -0.13 10.64 -12.97
C ALA A 75 -0.32 9.14 -13.28
N ARG A 76 0.75 8.46 -13.71
CA ARG A 76 0.74 7.03 -13.97
C ARG A 76 0.56 6.23 -12.68
N LEU A 77 1.24 6.62 -11.61
CA LEU A 77 1.07 5.98 -10.31
C LEU A 77 -0.36 6.19 -9.79
N ASN A 78 -0.86 7.42 -9.84
CA ASN A 78 -2.23 7.72 -9.41
C ASN A 78 -3.27 6.91 -10.19
N LEU A 79 -3.07 6.73 -11.51
CA LEU A 79 -3.90 5.87 -12.34
C LEU A 79 -3.85 4.40 -11.89
N ALA A 80 -2.66 3.89 -11.62
CA ALA A 80 -2.49 2.52 -11.14
C ALA A 80 -3.16 2.30 -9.78
N ILE A 81 -3.06 3.29 -8.86
CA ILE A 81 -3.74 3.26 -7.56
C ILE A 81 -5.26 3.16 -7.76
N VAL A 82 -5.82 4.05 -8.57
CA VAL A 82 -7.26 4.08 -8.83
C VAL A 82 -7.72 2.77 -9.47
N TYR A 83 -6.97 2.21 -10.42
CA TYR A 83 -7.30 0.89 -10.98
C TYR A 83 -7.26 -0.22 -9.92
N ASN A 84 -6.29 -0.19 -9.01
CA ASN A 84 -6.22 -1.15 -7.90
C ASN A 84 -7.44 -1.04 -6.96
N GLU A 85 -7.84 0.19 -6.60
CA GLU A 85 -9.03 0.45 -5.77
C GLU A 85 -10.35 0.05 -6.45
N MET A 86 -10.39 0.10 -7.79
CA MET A 86 -11.52 -0.39 -8.59
C MET A 86 -11.51 -1.91 -8.79
N GLY A 87 -10.50 -2.63 -8.26
CA GLY A 87 -10.31 -4.07 -8.51
C GLY A 87 -9.80 -4.42 -9.90
N ARG A 88 -9.39 -3.43 -10.70
CA ARG A 88 -8.87 -3.58 -12.06
C ARG A 88 -7.37 -3.87 -12.03
N TYR A 89 -6.98 -4.96 -11.40
CA TYR A 89 -5.58 -5.30 -11.10
C TYR A 89 -4.69 -5.45 -12.35
N GLU A 90 -5.23 -6.01 -13.43
CA GLU A 90 -4.48 -6.17 -14.69
C GLU A 90 -4.16 -4.80 -15.34
N ASP A 91 -5.08 -3.84 -15.25
CA ASP A 91 -4.86 -2.49 -15.74
C ASP A 91 -3.81 -1.77 -14.88
N ALA A 92 -3.90 -1.90 -13.55
CA ALA A 92 -2.90 -1.37 -12.63
C ALA A 92 -1.50 -1.92 -12.94
N LEU A 93 -1.37 -3.24 -13.14
CA LEU A 93 -0.09 -3.88 -13.50
C LEU A 93 0.48 -3.36 -14.83
N ARG A 94 -0.37 -3.08 -15.83
CA ARG A 94 0.10 -2.50 -17.10
C ARG A 94 0.72 -1.13 -16.89
N GLU A 95 0.12 -0.27 -16.06
CA GLU A 95 0.68 1.05 -15.76
C GLU A 95 2.02 0.96 -15.01
N PHE A 96 2.20 -0.01 -14.12
CA PHE A 96 3.47 -0.25 -13.42
C PHE A 96 4.57 -0.83 -14.33
N ASN A 97 4.23 -1.59 -15.38
CA ASN A 97 5.19 -2.25 -16.26
C ASN A 97 5.84 -1.32 -17.29
N VAL A 98 5.58 -0.04 -17.27
CA VAL A 98 6.22 0.94 -18.17
C VAL A 98 7.67 1.21 -17.75
N GLU A 99 8.57 1.39 -18.72
CA GLU A 99 10.02 1.59 -18.50
C GLU A 99 10.36 2.70 -17.50
N ALA A 100 9.49 3.70 -17.36
CA ALA A 100 9.65 4.77 -16.37
C ALA A 100 9.80 4.28 -14.91
N PHE A 101 9.32 3.06 -14.59
CA PHE A 101 9.47 2.45 -13.27
C PHE A 101 10.61 1.44 -13.17
N ARG A 102 11.24 1.05 -14.30
CA ARG A 102 12.22 -0.05 -14.30
C ARG A 102 13.65 0.36 -13.98
N ASP A 103 14.02 1.62 -14.23
CA ASP A 103 15.43 2.00 -14.22
C ASP A 103 15.68 3.39 -13.58
N HIS A 104 15.55 3.43 -12.25
CA HIS A 104 16.05 4.59 -11.50
C HIS A 104 17.33 4.16 -10.78
N GLY A 105 18.49 4.61 -11.33
CA GLY A 105 19.77 4.47 -10.65
C GLY A 105 19.69 5.01 -9.21
N GLN A 106 19.86 4.11 -8.22
CA GLN A 106 19.48 4.33 -6.82
C GLN A 106 20.41 5.27 -6.04
N GLU A 107 21.56 5.66 -6.61
CA GLU A 107 22.66 6.27 -5.82
C GLU A 107 22.52 7.77 -5.55
N ASN A 108 21.63 8.50 -6.23
CA ASN A 108 21.49 9.96 -6.10
C ASN A 108 20.05 10.47 -5.93
N LEU A 109 19.14 9.64 -5.40
CA LEU A 109 17.76 10.04 -5.20
C LEU A 109 17.60 10.91 -3.93
N SER A 110 16.84 12.02 -4.03
CA SER A 110 16.44 12.77 -2.84
C SER A 110 15.62 11.89 -1.90
N PRO A 111 15.58 12.18 -0.58
CA PRO A 111 14.79 11.41 0.38
C PRO A 111 13.31 11.31 -0.01
N GLU A 112 12.75 12.38 -0.56
CA GLU A 112 11.34 12.46 -0.99
C GLU A 112 11.09 11.51 -2.17
N VAL A 113 11.96 11.53 -3.20
CA VAL A 113 11.86 10.63 -4.36
C VAL A 113 12.04 9.18 -3.93
N ARG A 114 12.96 8.92 -2.98
CA ARG A 114 13.19 7.57 -2.45
C ARG A 114 11.96 7.05 -1.72
N SER A 115 11.32 7.86 -0.87
CA SER A 115 10.08 7.53 -0.16
C SER A 115 8.97 7.22 -1.16
N TYR A 116 8.77 8.10 -2.15
CA TYR A 116 7.78 7.93 -3.20
C TYR A 116 7.97 6.64 -4.01
N LEU A 117 9.22 6.31 -4.37
CA LEU A 117 9.52 5.05 -5.06
C LEU A 117 9.30 3.83 -4.17
N ALA A 118 9.62 3.91 -2.86
CA ALA A 118 9.35 2.85 -1.93
C ALA A 118 7.84 2.57 -1.82
N GLU A 119 7.03 3.61 -1.71
CA GLU A 119 5.57 3.51 -1.71
C GLU A 119 5.04 2.91 -3.03
N SER A 120 5.59 3.34 -4.17
CA SER A 120 5.23 2.79 -5.48
C SER A 120 5.50 1.28 -5.58
N HIS A 121 6.67 0.84 -5.12
CA HIS A 121 7.00 -0.59 -5.07
C HIS A 121 6.12 -1.35 -4.07
N MET A 122 5.77 -0.76 -2.92
CA MET A 122 4.83 -1.35 -1.96
C MET A 122 3.46 -1.58 -2.60
N MET A 123 2.93 -0.58 -3.30
CA MET A 123 1.63 -0.66 -3.96
C MET A 123 1.62 -1.69 -5.10
N LEU A 124 2.71 -1.77 -5.86
CA LEU A 124 2.89 -2.79 -6.86
C LEU A 124 2.93 -4.19 -6.22
N GLY A 125 3.62 -4.33 -5.10
CA GLY A 125 3.63 -5.55 -4.29
C GLY A 125 2.22 -5.94 -3.82
N ASP A 126 1.43 -4.98 -3.31
CA ASP A 126 0.03 -5.22 -2.93
C ASP A 126 -0.81 -5.67 -4.14
N THR A 127 -0.61 -5.07 -5.30
CA THR A 127 -1.31 -5.43 -6.54
C THR A 127 -0.98 -6.86 -6.96
N TYR A 128 0.29 -7.24 -6.98
CA TYR A 128 0.71 -8.61 -7.27
C TYR A 128 0.16 -9.63 -6.26
N ARG A 129 0.16 -9.29 -4.97
CA ARG A 129 -0.42 -10.15 -3.93
C ARG A 129 -1.91 -10.38 -4.14
N ASN A 130 -2.67 -9.33 -4.49
CA ASN A 130 -4.10 -9.39 -4.73
C ASN A 130 -4.47 -10.32 -5.90
N VAL A 131 -3.60 -10.45 -6.91
CA VAL A 131 -3.78 -11.39 -8.03
C VAL A 131 -3.12 -12.76 -7.79
N GLY A 132 -2.56 -13.00 -6.60
CA GLY A 132 -1.93 -14.27 -6.21
C GLY A 132 -0.50 -14.47 -6.72
N MET A 133 0.11 -13.46 -7.32
CA MET A 133 1.50 -13.48 -7.79
C MET A 133 2.49 -13.21 -6.64
N LEU A 134 2.58 -14.16 -5.69
CA LEU A 134 3.28 -13.96 -4.41
C LEU A 134 4.80 -13.76 -4.58
N VAL A 135 5.41 -14.39 -5.57
CA VAL A 135 6.85 -14.22 -5.86
C VAL A 135 7.13 -12.79 -6.28
N ASP A 136 6.34 -12.26 -7.22
CA ASP A 136 6.48 -10.90 -7.72
C ASP A 136 6.18 -9.88 -6.61
N ALA A 137 5.15 -10.12 -5.79
CA ALA A 137 4.83 -9.31 -4.61
C ALA A 137 6.03 -9.22 -3.66
N SER A 138 6.66 -10.36 -3.34
CA SER A 138 7.84 -10.39 -2.46
C SER A 138 9.02 -9.60 -3.02
N GLN A 139 9.24 -9.67 -4.33
CA GLN A 139 10.30 -8.92 -5.00
C GLN A 139 10.07 -7.41 -4.92
N GLU A 140 8.84 -6.96 -5.13
CA GLU A 140 8.49 -5.54 -5.06
C GLU A 140 8.61 -5.00 -3.63
N TYR A 141 8.13 -5.72 -2.61
CA TYR A 141 8.33 -5.33 -1.22
C TYR A 141 9.82 -5.24 -0.85
N ARG A 142 10.66 -6.17 -1.34
CA ARG A 142 12.11 -6.10 -1.14
C ARG A 142 12.75 -4.89 -1.81
N LYS A 143 12.27 -4.48 -2.99
CA LYS A 143 12.73 -3.23 -3.64
C LYS A 143 12.33 -2.02 -2.80
N ALA A 144 11.09 -1.99 -2.29
CA ALA A 144 10.63 -0.94 -1.39
C ALA A 144 11.49 -0.82 -0.13
N LEU A 145 11.81 -1.95 0.52
CA LEU A 145 12.66 -1.99 1.71
C LEU A 145 14.13 -1.60 1.43
N LYS A 146 14.65 -1.86 0.23
CA LYS A 146 15.98 -1.33 -0.16
C LYS A 146 16.01 0.19 -0.23
N LEU A 147 14.93 0.82 -0.64
CA LEU A 147 14.79 2.27 -0.71
C LEU A 147 14.52 2.88 0.67
N SER A 148 13.73 2.21 1.50
CA SER A 148 13.28 2.69 2.81
C SER A 148 13.19 1.56 3.83
N PRO A 149 14.34 1.14 4.42
CA PRO A 149 14.41 0.00 5.34
C PRO A 149 13.61 0.15 6.63
N GLN A 150 13.24 1.40 6.99
CA GLN A 150 12.49 1.73 8.19
C GLN A 150 10.97 1.50 8.09
N TYR A 151 10.44 1.14 6.92
CA TYR A 151 9.01 0.92 6.73
C TYR A 151 8.57 -0.45 7.28
N LEU A 152 8.10 -0.43 8.54
CA LEU A 152 7.70 -1.63 9.29
C LEU A 152 6.48 -2.33 8.68
N ASP A 153 5.56 -1.57 8.09
CA ASP A 153 4.39 -2.10 7.40
C ASP A 153 4.79 -2.93 6.18
N ILE A 154 5.81 -2.51 5.44
CA ILE A 154 6.34 -3.29 4.30
C ILE A 154 7.00 -4.58 4.79
N LYS A 155 7.74 -4.55 5.91
CA LYS A 155 8.29 -5.77 6.53
C LYS A 155 7.19 -6.75 6.94
N ASN A 156 6.11 -6.24 7.53
CA ASN A 156 4.96 -7.07 7.90
C ASN A 156 4.25 -7.65 6.66
N LYS A 157 4.09 -6.85 5.59
CA LYS A 157 3.53 -7.33 4.32
C LYS A 157 4.42 -8.42 3.69
N LEU A 158 5.74 -8.22 3.67
CA LEU A 158 6.70 -9.19 3.17
C LEU A 158 6.66 -10.48 4.00
N GLY A 159 6.67 -10.38 5.33
CA GLY A 159 6.51 -11.52 6.24
C GLY A 159 5.21 -12.28 5.99
N SER A 160 4.09 -11.56 5.75
CA SER A 160 2.81 -12.18 5.40
C SER A 160 2.89 -12.95 4.07
N VAL A 161 3.51 -12.37 3.05
CA VAL A 161 3.69 -13.02 1.74
C VAL A 161 4.59 -14.24 1.85
N TYR A 162 5.69 -14.17 2.58
CA TYR A 162 6.54 -15.34 2.82
C TYR A 162 5.78 -16.44 3.58
N CYS A 163 4.93 -16.07 4.54
CA CYS A 163 4.06 -17.02 5.23
C CYS A 163 3.09 -17.69 4.25
N GLU A 164 2.46 -16.96 3.34
CA GLU A 164 1.57 -17.50 2.30
C GLU A 164 2.30 -18.46 1.36
N MET A 165 3.55 -18.15 1.00
CA MET A 165 4.43 -19.00 0.17
C MET A 165 4.95 -20.24 0.92
N GLY A 166 4.75 -20.35 2.24
CA GLY A 166 5.31 -21.43 3.07
C GLY A 166 6.77 -21.23 3.49
N LEU A 167 7.36 -20.08 3.17
CA LEU A 167 8.73 -19.70 3.54
C LEU A 167 8.75 -19.17 5.00
N LEU A 168 8.44 -20.06 5.95
CA LEU A 168 8.15 -19.69 7.34
C LEU A 168 9.36 -19.09 8.07
N GLN A 169 10.58 -19.51 7.72
CA GLN A 169 11.80 -18.98 8.32
C GLN A 169 12.07 -17.55 7.87
N ASP A 170 11.92 -17.27 6.57
CA ASP A 170 12.07 -15.92 6.01
C ASP A 170 10.99 -14.99 6.56
N ALA A 171 9.74 -15.48 6.69
CA ALA A 171 8.64 -14.74 7.30
C ALA A 171 8.94 -14.34 8.74
N GLU A 172 9.44 -15.26 9.55
CA GLU A 172 9.84 -15.02 10.95
C GLU A 172 10.93 -13.95 11.03
N ALA A 173 11.98 -14.08 10.22
CA ALA A 173 13.10 -13.14 10.21
C ALA A 173 12.65 -11.69 9.94
N GLU A 174 11.83 -11.46 8.91
CA GLU A 174 11.31 -10.12 8.58
C GLU A 174 10.45 -9.54 9.72
N LEU A 175 9.61 -10.38 10.35
CA LEU A 175 8.74 -9.94 11.44
C LEU A 175 9.49 -9.68 12.74
N GLU A 176 10.48 -10.49 13.07
CA GLU A 176 11.37 -10.26 14.21
C GLU A 176 12.19 -8.99 14.04
N GLU A 177 12.66 -8.70 12.82
CA GLU A 177 13.35 -7.44 12.51
C GLU A 177 12.42 -6.24 12.65
N ALA A 178 11.15 -6.33 12.21
CA ALA A 178 10.16 -5.29 12.42
C ALA A 178 9.90 -5.05 13.92
N LEU A 179 9.79 -6.10 14.71
CA LEU A 179 9.58 -6.04 16.16
C LEU A 179 10.82 -5.57 16.94
N ALA A 180 12.03 -5.81 16.43
CA ALA A 180 13.26 -5.27 17.00
C ALA A 180 13.31 -3.73 16.85
N GLN A 181 12.79 -3.18 15.74
CA GLN A 181 12.68 -1.75 15.53
C GLN A 181 11.51 -1.11 16.31
N ASN A 182 10.37 -1.78 16.39
CA ASN A 182 9.21 -1.34 17.17
C ASN A 182 8.58 -2.52 17.94
N PRO A 183 8.94 -2.72 19.21
CA PRO A 183 8.38 -3.80 20.04
C PRO A 183 6.86 -3.72 20.26
N HIS A 184 6.24 -2.56 20.00
CA HIS A 184 4.80 -2.34 20.15
C HIS A 184 4.02 -2.48 18.83
N TYR A 185 4.67 -2.91 17.75
CA TYR A 185 4.01 -3.06 16.45
C TYR A 185 3.08 -4.30 16.44
N ILE A 186 1.82 -4.06 16.74
CA ILE A 186 0.80 -5.11 16.95
C ILE A 186 0.61 -5.99 15.71
N ASP A 187 0.52 -5.40 14.50
CA ASP A 187 0.27 -6.17 13.28
C ASP A 187 1.38 -7.17 12.98
N ALA A 188 2.66 -6.77 13.14
CA ALA A 188 3.77 -7.70 12.98
C ALA A 188 3.74 -8.83 14.02
N ARG A 189 3.35 -8.52 15.25
CA ARG A 189 3.24 -9.50 16.33
C ARG A 189 2.12 -10.51 16.07
N VAL A 190 0.96 -10.04 15.57
CA VAL A 190 -0.14 -10.93 15.16
C VAL A 190 0.29 -11.83 14.02
N THR A 191 0.96 -11.29 13.01
CA THR A 191 1.46 -12.06 11.87
C THR A 191 2.53 -13.06 12.30
N LEU A 192 3.45 -12.67 13.20
CA LEU A 192 4.45 -13.58 13.76
C LEU A 192 3.80 -14.78 14.50
N GLY A 193 2.76 -14.53 15.28
CA GLY A 193 1.99 -15.59 15.90
C GLY A 193 1.44 -16.61 14.89
N VAL A 194 0.93 -16.13 13.74
CA VAL A 194 0.47 -17.01 12.65
C VAL A 194 1.61 -17.83 12.06
N VAL A 195 2.76 -17.20 11.80
CA VAL A 195 3.96 -17.88 11.29
C VAL A 195 4.44 -18.96 12.25
N LEU A 196 4.49 -18.65 13.53
CA LEU A 196 4.89 -19.58 14.60
C LEU A 196 3.93 -20.77 14.71
N LEU A 197 2.62 -20.51 14.64
CA LEU A 197 1.62 -21.58 14.64
C LEU A 197 1.79 -22.51 13.44
N ARG A 198 1.96 -21.96 12.23
CA ARG A 198 2.21 -22.75 11.01
C ARG A 198 3.53 -23.52 11.05
N SER A 199 4.50 -23.06 11.84
CA SER A 199 5.76 -23.76 12.10
C SER A 199 5.65 -24.81 13.20
N GLY A 200 4.45 -25.07 13.75
CA GLY A 200 4.22 -26.02 14.85
C GLY A 200 4.60 -25.51 16.24
N ARG A 201 5.02 -24.26 16.37
CA ARG A 201 5.47 -23.65 17.64
C ARG A 201 4.32 -22.98 18.37
N LYS A 202 3.29 -23.78 18.71
CA LYS A 202 2.00 -23.35 19.26
C LYS A 202 2.15 -22.49 20.54
N THR A 203 3.06 -22.86 21.44
CA THR A 203 3.31 -22.12 22.70
C THR A 203 3.82 -20.70 22.41
N ARG A 204 4.83 -20.55 21.55
CA ARG A 204 5.36 -19.22 21.17
C ARG A 204 4.32 -18.38 20.43
N ALA A 205 3.49 -18.99 19.57
CA ALA A 205 2.39 -18.30 18.89
C ALA A 205 1.40 -17.70 19.91
N ARG A 206 1.02 -18.48 20.93
CA ARG A 206 0.17 -18.03 22.03
C ARG A 206 0.78 -16.81 22.74
N GLU A 207 2.05 -16.89 23.13
CA GLU A 207 2.76 -15.80 23.81
C GLU A 207 2.74 -14.50 23.00
N GLU A 208 2.92 -14.58 21.67
CA GLU A 208 2.89 -13.38 20.83
C GLU A 208 1.50 -12.75 20.77
N TRP A 209 0.42 -13.54 20.72
CA TRP A 209 -0.94 -13.01 20.74
C TRP A 209 -1.35 -12.49 22.13
N GLU A 210 -0.90 -13.11 23.21
CA GLU A 210 -1.09 -12.59 24.58
C GLU A 210 -0.41 -11.22 24.75
N LYS A 211 0.81 -11.04 24.22
CA LYS A 211 1.47 -9.73 24.16
C LYS A 211 0.68 -8.71 23.32
N CYS A 212 0.00 -9.14 22.24
CA CYS A 212 -0.88 -8.26 21.48
C CYS A 212 -2.05 -7.77 22.34
N LEU A 213 -2.70 -8.68 23.10
CA LEU A 213 -3.83 -8.32 23.96
C LEU A 213 -3.39 -7.49 25.19
N ALA A 214 -2.15 -7.65 25.65
CA ALA A 214 -1.59 -6.78 26.69
C ALA A 214 -1.42 -5.32 26.18
N LEU A 215 -1.13 -5.13 24.90
CA LEU A 215 -1.01 -3.81 24.26
C LEU A 215 -2.38 -3.24 23.83
N ASN A 216 -3.25 -4.09 23.33
CA ASN A 216 -4.61 -3.74 22.89
C ASN A 216 -5.57 -4.88 23.27
N PRO A 217 -6.25 -4.77 24.42
CA PRO A 217 -7.16 -5.82 24.92
C PRO A 217 -8.34 -6.14 23.99
N GLU A 218 -8.74 -5.20 23.13
CA GLU A 218 -9.86 -5.34 22.19
C GLU A 218 -9.42 -5.83 20.80
N HIS A 219 -8.17 -6.31 20.65
CA HIS A 219 -7.67 -6.72 19.35
C HIS A 219 -8.30 -8.04 18.87
N VAL A 220 -9.31 -7.92 17.99
CA VAL A 220 -10.19 -9.02 17.55
C VAL A 220 -9.41 -10.22 16.99
N ARG A 221 -8.42 -10.00 16.12
CA ARG A 221 -7.68 -11.12 15.50
C ARG A 221 -6.85 -11.90 16.48
N ALA A 222 -6.18 -11.22 17.43
CA ALA A 222 -5.35 -11.89 18.44
C ALA A 222 -6.22 -12.74 19.39
N SER A 223 -7.37 -12.20 19.84
CA SER A 223 -8.35 -12.93 20.64
C SER A 223 -8.85 -14.17 19.89
N ALA A 224 -9.28 -14.01 18.63
CA ALA A 224 -9.78 -15.13 17.83
C ALA A 224 -8.74 -16.27 17.66
N TYR A 225 -7.47 -15.94 17.47
CA TYR A 225 -6.42 -16.95 17.37
C TYR A 225 -6.16 -17.67 18.71
N LEU A 226 -6.23 -16.97 19.84
CA LEU A 226 -6.11 -17.60 21.16
C LEU A 226 -7.29 -18.54 21.42
N ASP A 227 -8.51 -18.11 21.18
CA ASP A 227 -9.70 -18.94 21.30
C ASP A 227 -9.61 -20.21 20.44
N MET A 228 -9.08 -20.09 19.23
CA MET A 228 -8.89 -21.23 18.32
C MET A 228 -7.93 -22.26 18.92
N ILE A 229 -6.77 -21.83 19.43
CA ILE A 229 -5.79 -22.73 20.03
C ILE A 229 -6.35 -23.42 21.29
N GLU A 230 -7.12 -22.71 22.12
CA GLU A 230 -7.70 -23.25 23.34
C GLU A 230 -8.74 -24.34 23.05
N ARG A 231 -9.60 -24.13 22.06
CA ARG A 231 -10.58 -25.13 21.60
C ARG A 231 -9.90 -26.38 21.04
N GLU A 232 -8.83 -26.24 20.27
CA GLU A 232 -8.07 -27.38 19.76
C GLU A 232 -7.46 -28.19 20.91
N SER A 233 -6.81 -27.53 21.89
CA SER A 233 -6.20 -28.18 23.04
C SER A 233 -7.22 -28.93 23.87
N SER A 234 -8.38 -28.34 24.16
CA SER A 234 -9.47 -29.00 24.89
C SER A 234 -10.06 -30.21 24.14
N SER A 235 -10.09 -30.16 22.82
CA SER A 235 -10.56 -31.27 21.97
C SER A 235 -9.57 -32.43 21.93
N GLU A 236 -8.27 -32.17 21.94
CA GLU A 236 -7.20 -33.15 22.00
C GLU A 236 -7.20 -33.89 23.34
N GLU A 237 -7.34 -33.17 24.46
CA GLU A 237 -7.43 -33.77 25.80
C GLU A 237 -8.68 -34.66 25.98
N SER A 238 -9.82 -34.25 25.34
CA SER A 238 -11.05 -35.05 25.38
C SER A 238 -10.98 -36.33 24.56
N ARG A 239 -10.13 -36.39 23.52
CA ARG A 239 -9.89 -37.60 22.70
C ARG A 239 -8.88 -38.55 23.29
N ALA A 240 -8.01 -38.05 24.18
CA ALA A 240 -6.97 -38.85 24.86
C ALA A 240 -7.46 -39.54 26.12
N ARG A 241 -8.67 -39.26 26.58
CA ARG A 241 -9.39 -39.93 27.70
C ARG A 241 -10.38 -40.94 27.18
#